data_492646d2e80b7088d7e0a7a73f88f707
#
_entry.id   492646d2e80b7088d7e0a7a73f88f707
#
_cell.length_a   1.000
_cell.length_b   1.000
_cell.length_c   1.000
_cell.angle_alpha   90.00
_cell.angle_beta   90.00
_cell.angle_gamma   90.00
#
_symmetry.space_group_name_H-M   'P 1'
#
loop_
_entity.id
_entity.type
_entity.pdbx_description
1 polymer ?
#
loop_
_entity_poly.entity_id
_entity_poly.type
_entity_poly.pdbx_seq_one_letter_code
_entity_poly.pdbx_strand_id
1 'polypeptide(L)'
;MILMLCLAPLLVACGHPWKTTRQAVPNPFYGKGRFAVVPMAFLGTTVGDITEADWMADKDAEQRQSWQEDKSAINEQFTEALMAETASEDAVVVRAVSAGDAPFFIRANVTSYEPGIFTGVFNRPTVIKATVQLTDPAGTVLDEVLLETAAPASLFNPSSGGRARAAAKELGKLTGMYVLHRVRGDD
;
A
#
# COMPACT_ATOMS: atom_id res chain seq x y z
N MET A 1 -28.63 -21.15 -45.34
CA MET A 1 -27.90 -21.63 -44.15
C MET A 1 -27.24 -20.40 -43.52
N ILE A 2 -27.92 -19.78 -42.54
CA ILE A 2 -27.51 -18.52 -41.92
C ILE A 2 -26.65 -18.87 -40.69
N LEU A 3 -25.36 -18.54 -40.74
CA LEU A 3 -24.42 -18.75 -39.65
C LEU A 3 -24.62 -17.63 -38.61
N MET A 4 -25.28 -17.92 -37.50
CA MET A 4 -25.51 -17.01 -36.39
C MET A 4 -24.24 -16.97 -35.53
N LEU A 5 -23.43 -15.92 -35.71
CA LEU A 5 -22.21 -15.68 -34.93
C LEU A 5 -22.62 -15.17 -33.54
N CYS A 6 -22.61 -16.04 -32.52
CA CYS A 6 -22.81 -15.66 -31.13
C CYS A 6 -21.61 -14.86 -30.66
N LEU A 7 -21.73 -13.54 -30.56
CA LEU A 7 -20.79 -12.65 -29.89
C LEU A 7 -21.00 -12.82 -28.39
N ALA A 8 -20.16 -13.62 -27.73
CA ALA A 8 -20.13 -13.69 -26.27
C ALA A 8 -19.56 -12.37 -25.71
N PRO A 9 -20.26 -11.67 -24.80
CA PRO A 9 -19.71 -10.50 -24.16
C PRO A 9 -18.56 -10.97 -23.25
N LEU A 10 -17.35 -10.47 -23.52
CA LEU A 10 -16.22 -10.54 -22.59
C LEU A 10 -16.57 -9.68 -21.38
N LEU A 11 -17.08 -10.30 -20.32
CA LEU A 11 -17.17 -9.70 -19.01
C LEU A 11 -15.74 -9.48 -18.53
N VAL A 12 -15.21 -8.28 -18.76
CA VAL A 12 -14.02 -7.80 -18.05
C VAL A 12 -14.44 -7.69 -16.59
N ALA A 13 -14.09 -8.67 -15.79
CA ALA A 13 -14.20 -8.57 -14.34
C ALA A 13 -13.25 -7.43 -13.91
N CYS A 14 -13.80 -6.26 -13.65
CA CYS A 14 -13.10 -5.18 -12.96
C CYS A 14 -12.82 -5.66 -11.54
N GLY A 15 -11.71 -6.38 -11.35
CA GLY A 15 -11.23 -6.76 -10.03
C GLY A 15 -10.76 -5.52 -9.28
N HIS A 16 -10.95 -5.50 -7.97
CA HIS A 16 -10.39 -4.46 -7.13
C HIS A 16 -8.86 -4.47 -7.21
N PRO A 17 -8.20 -3.30 -7.07
CA PRO A 17 -6.74 -3.20 -7.10
C PRO A 17 -6.07 -3.76 -5.84
N TRP A 18 -6.83 -4.45 -4.98
CA TRP A 18 -6.36 -5.14 -3.78
C TRP A 18 -6.83 -6.60 -3.77
N LYS A 19 -6.09 -7.44 -3.04
CA LYS A 19 -6.48 -8.81 -2.75
C LYS A 19 -6.87 -8.92 -1.28
N THR A 20 -8.13 -9.15 -0.98
CA THR A 20 -8.62 -9.38 0.37
C THR A 20 -8.18 -10.76 0.85
N THR A 21 -7.52 -10.83 2.02
CA THR A 21 -7.12 -12.08 2.70
C THR A 21 -7.97 -12.32 3.94
N ARG A 22 -8.50 -11.26 4.54
CA ARG A 22 -9.43 -11.31 5.67
C ARG A 22 -10.41 -10.15 5.58
N GLN A 23 -11.67 -10.41 5.90
CA GLN A 23 -12.73 -9.41 5.94
C GLN A 23 -13.74 -9.75 7.04
N ALA A 24 -13.94 -8.82 7.96
CA ALA A 24 -14.90 -9.01 9.05
C ALA A 24 -16.34 -8.95 8.54
N VAL A 25 -17.14 -9.91 8.99
CA VAL A 25 -18.58 -9.99 8.73
C VAL A 25 -19.29 -10.17 10.07
N PRO A 26 -20.27 -9.30 10.44
CA PRO A 26 -20.71 -8.12 9.70
C PRO A 26 -19.62 -7.05 9.60
N ASN A 27 -19.75 -6.13 8.61
CA ASN A 27 -18.81 -5.04 8.40
C ASN A 27 -18.80 -4.06 9.57
N PRO A 28 -17.73 -3.98 10.39
CA PRO A 28 -17.68 -3.11 11.55
C PRO A 28 -17.41 -1.64 11.20
N PHE A 29 -17.01 -1.36 9.95
CA PHE A 29 -16.60 -0.04 9.47
C PHE A 29 -17.75 0.74 8.82
N TYR A 30 -18.86 0.08 8.49
CA TYR A 30 -20.00 0.71 7.83
C TYR A 30 -20.47 1.95 8.59
N GLY A 31 -20.48 3.10 7.92
CA GLY A 31 -20.82 4.39 8.50
C GLY A 31 -19.86 4.90 9.58
N LYS A 32 -18.64 4.31 9.70
CA LYS A 32 -17.61 4.71 10.67
C LYS A 32 -16.53 5.54 9.98
N GLY A 33 -16.57 6.84 10.17
CA GLY A 33 -15.71 7.77 9.44
C GLY A 33 -14.36 8.10 10.10
N ARG A 34 -13.92 7.44 11.21
CA ARG A 34 -12.68 7.83 11.88
C ARG A 34 -11.71 6.68 12.06
N PHE A 35 -10.49 6.88 11.54
CA PHE A 35 -9.37 5.95 11.60
C PHE A 35 -8.09 6.66 12.02
N ALA A 36 -7.14 5.91 12.60
CA ALA A 36 -5.79 6.40 12.85
C ALA A 36 -4.78 5.52 12.09
N VAL A 37 -3.85 6.14 11.36
CA VAL A 37 -2.77 5.42 10.69
C VAL A 37 -1.54 5.40 11.57
N VAL A 38 -1.00 4.21 11.84
CA VAL A 38 0.28 4.05 12.53
C VAL A 38 1.43 4.09 11.52
N PRO A 39 2.67 4.43 11.94
CA PRO A 39 3.84 4.36 11.08
C PRO A 39 3.97 2.99 10.41
N MET A 40 4.31 3.01 9.11
CA MET A 40 4.48 1.81 8.31
C MET A 40 5.62 0.96 8.86
N ALA A 41 5.39 -0.35 8.98
CA ALA A 41 6.38 -1.32 9.39
C ALA A 41 7.12 -1.92 8.18
N PHE A 42 8.32 -2.46 8.44
CA PHE A 42 9.15 -3.19 7.48
C PHE A 42 9.59 -4.53 8.09
N LEU A 43 8.63 -5.22 8.73
CA LEU A 43 8.90 -6.48 9.42
C LEU A 43 8.93 -7.64 8.42
N GLY A 44 10.07 -8.33 8.36
CA GLY A 44 10.26 -9.46 7.44
C GLY A 44 10.32 -9.04 5.97
N THR A 45 10.62 -7.77 5.69
CA THR A 45 10.74 -7.24 4.33
C THR A 45 11.82 -7.97 3.56
N THR A 46 11.54 -8.34 2.32
CA THR A 46 12.57 -8.72 1.35
C THR A 46 12.94 -7.53 0.46
N VAL A 47 14.20 -7.44 0.06
CA VAL A 47 14.70 -6.50 -0.94
C VAL A 47 15.18 -7.33 -2.12
N GLY A 48 14.44 -7.29 -3.22
CA GLY A 48 14.54 -8.31 -4.24
C GLY A 48 14.20 -9.69 -3.65
N ASP A 49 15.08 -10.66 -3.91
CA ASP A 49 14.91 -12.06 -3.50
C ASP A 49 15.55 -12.39 -2.14
N ILE A 50 16.14 -11.42 -1.43
CA ILE A 50 16.85 -11.64 -0.17
C ILE A 50 16.23 -10.86 0.97
N THR A 51 16.50 -11.27 2.21
CA THR A 51 16.00 -10.53 3.39
C THR A 51 16.62 -9.14 3.48
N GLU A 52 15.91 -8.17 4.07
CA GLU A 52 16.48 -6.85 4.34
C GLU A 52 17.80 -6.94 5.13
N ALA A 53 17.88 -7.88 6.07
CA ALA A 53 19.08 -8.09 6.89
C ALA A 53 20.28 -8.52 6.03
N ASP A 54 20.09 -9.49 5.13
CA ASP A 54 21.15 -9.96 4.22
C ASP A 54 21.53 -8.87 3.22
N TRP A 55 20.53 -8.15 2.69
CA TRP A 55 20.76 -7.03 1.78
C TRP A 55 21.59 -5.91 2.44
N MET A 56 21.37 -5.66 3.74
CA MET A 56 22.07 -4.63 4.51
C MET A 56 23.46 -5.08 4.96
N ALA A 57 23.77 -6.38 4.98
CA ALA A 57 25.05 -6.89 5.47
C ALA A 57 26.24 -6.32 4.69
N ASP A 58 26.10 -6.21 3.35
CA ASP A 58 27.13 -5.71 2.44
C ASP A 58 27.13 -4.19 2.25
N LYS A 59 26.29 -3.44 2.99
CA LYS A 59 26.17 -1.98 2.87
C LYS A 59 27.11 -1.26 3.82
N ASP A 60 27.72 -0.18 3.35
CA ASP A 60 28.44 0.76 4.22
C ASP A 60 27.49 1.60 5.08
N ALA A 61 28.04 2.45 5.94
CA ALA A 61 27.27 3.27 6.87
C ALA A 61 26.36 4.28 6.15
N GLU A 62 26.84 4.89 5.07
CA GLU A 62 26.08 5.87 4.28
C GLU A 62 24.90 5.22 3.57
N GLN A 63 25.12 4.06 2.95
CA GLN A 63 24.06 3.29 2.29
C GLN A 63 23.00 2.80 3.29
N ARG A 64 23.40 2.40 4.49
CA ARG A 64 22.48 2.00 5.56
C ARG A 64 21.62 3.19 6.02
N GLN A 65 22.25 4.35 6.19
CA GLN A 65 21.54 5.58 6.55
C GLN A 65 20.54 5.97 5.43
N SER A 66 20.99 5.97 4.17
CA SER A 66 20.13 6.26 3.02
C SER A 66 18.89 5.35 2.97
N TRP A 67 19.06 4.07 3.30
CA TRP A 67 17.91 3.15 3.38
C TRP A 67 16.93 3.52 4.50
N GLN A 68 17.41 3.95 5.66
CA GLN A 68 16.50 4.42 6.72
C GLN A 68 15.75 5.70 6.31
N GLU A 69 16.43 6.61 5.60
CA GLU A 69 15.82 7.80 5.04
C GLU A 69 14.78 7.45 3.97
N ASP A 70 15.06 6.48 3.11
CA ASP A 70 14.09 5.98 2.13
C ASP A 70 12.86 5.35 2.80
N LYS A 71 13.03 4.53 3.86
CA LYS A 71 11.90 3.98 4.64
C LYS A 71 11.06 5.08 5.27
N SER A 72 11.69 6.11 5.83
CA SER A 72 11.00 7.27 6.40
C SER A 72 10.20 8.02 5.33
N ALA A 73 10.79 8.25 4.15
CA ALA A 73 10.13 8.92 3.04
C ALA A 73 8.99 8.10 2.43
N ILE A 74 9.13 6.77 2.35
CA ILE A 74 8.07 5.83 1.96
C ILE A 74 6.87 5.97 2.91
N ASN A 75 7.13 5.90 4.23
CA ASN A 75 6.09 6.05 5.26
C ASN A 75 5.36 7.39 5.15
N GLU A 76 6.11 8.48 4.97
CA GLU A 76 5.52 9.82 4.84
C GLU A 76 4.61 9.93 3.62
N GLN A 77 5.09 9.51 2.44
CA GLN A 77 4.31 9.57 1.20
C GLN A 77 3.07 8.67 1.22
N PHE A 78 3.17 7.51 1.84
CA PHE A 78 2.03 6.63 2.09
C PHE A 78 0.98 7.32 2.96
N THR A 79 1.41 7.86 4.11
CA THR A 79 0.51 8.48 5.08
C THR A 79 -0.17 9.71 4.51
N GLU A 80 0.58 10.61 3.85
CA GLU A 80 0.03 11.80 3.22
C GLU A 80 -1.00 11.45 2.14
N ALA A 81 -0.69 10.48 1.28
CA ALA A 81 -1.59 10.07 0.21
C ALA A 81 -2.86 9.40 0.74
N LEU A 82 -2.74 8.56 1.76
CA LEU A 82 -3.88 7.95 2.44
C LEU A 82 -4.80 9.01 3.07
N MET A 83 -4.23 9.97 3.79
CA MET A 83 -5.00 11.05 4.42
C MET A 83 -5.66 11.95 3.38
N ALA A 84 -4.96 12.25 2.28
CA ALA A 84 -5.51 13.05 1.18
C ALA A 84 -6.66 12.34 0.47
N GLU A 85 -6.54 11.03 0.22
CA GLU A 85 -7.58 10.23 -0.43
C GLU A 85 -8.88 10.20 0.39
N THR A 86 -8.77 10.17 1.73
CA THR A 86 -9.93 10.10 2.63
C THR A 86 -10.47 11.46 3.07
N ALA A 87 -9.72 12.56 2.86
CA ALA A 87 -10.04 13.87 3.43
C ALA A 87 -11.34 14.53 2.91
N SER A 88 -11.79 14.17 1.71
CA SER A 88 -12.98 14.76 1.04
C SER A 88 -14.22 13.86 1.12
N GLU A 89 -14.11 12.72 1.78
CA GLU A 89 -15.09 11.65 1.72
C GLU A 89 -15.67 11.32 3.10
N ASP A 90 -16.32 10.18 3.22
CA ASP A 90 -17.04 9.77 4.43
C ASP A 90 -16.09 9.30 5.56
N ALA A 91 -14.78 9.27 5.33
CA ALA A 91 -13.79 8.87 6.31
C ALA A 91 -12.72 9.95 6.57
N VAL A 92 -12.27 10.03 7.82
CA VAL A 92 -11.15 10.88 8.23
C VAL A 92 -10.06 10.00 8.82
N VAL A 93 -8.89 10.04 8.21
CA VAL A 93 -7.70 9.36 8.73
C VAL A 93 -6.78 10.39 9.37
N VAL A 94 -6.35 10.12 10.60
CA VAL A 94 -5.38 10.94 11.35
C VAL A 94 -4.12 10.12 11.63
N ARG A 95 -2.98 10.78 11.88
CA ARG A 95 -1.78 10.10 12.37
C ARG A 95 -2.02 9.62 13.80
N ALA A 96 -1.69 8.36 14.06
CA ALA A 96 -1.80 7.81 15.41
C ALA A 96 -0.70 8.36 16.31
N VAL A 97 -1.09 8.91 17.47
CA VAL A 97 -0.20 9.31 18.56
C VAL A 97 -0.44 8.44 19.78
N SER A 98 -1.70 8.00 19.97
CA SER A 98 -2.12 7.16 21.09
C SER A 98 -3.21 6.16 20.69
N ALA A 99 -3.42 5.14 21.52
CA ALA A 99 -4.46 4.14 21.30
C ALA A 99 -5.90 4.70 21.37
N GLY A 100 -6.07 5.92 21.90
CA GLY A 100 -7.38 6.60 22.01
C GLY A 100 -7.74 7.49 20.81
N ASP A 101 -6.86 7.61 19.82
CA ASP A 101 -7.04 8.60 18.74
C ASP A 101 -8.19 8.26 17.80
N ALA A 102 -8.51 6.98 17.63
CA ALA A 102 -9.61 6.52 16.79
C ALA A 102 -10.13 5.14 17.22
N PRO A 103 -11.37 4.79 16.84
CA PRO A 103 -11.93 3.46 17.09
C PRO A 103 -11.29 2.37 16.23
N PHE A 104 -10.59 2.73 15.15
CA PHE A 104 -9.91 1.79 14.25
C PHE A 104 -8.55 2.31 13.83
N PHE A 105 -7.63 1.37 13.61
CA PHE A 105 -6.26 1.66 13.21
C PHE A 105 -5.93 1.02 11.88
N ILE A 106 -5.20 1.76 11.05
CA ILE A 106 -4.63 1.30 9.78
C ILE A 106 -3.17 0.97 10.03
N ARG A 107 -2.79 -0.30 9.79
CA ARG A 107 -1.44 -0.83 9.96
C ARG A 107 -0.96 -1.35 8.62
N ALA A 108 0.08 -0.75 8.07
CA ALA A 108 0.72 -1.22 6.85
C ALA A 108 2.08 -1.84 7.18
N ASN A 109 2.38 -2.99 6.60
CA ASN A 109 3.69 -3.64 6.66
C ASN A 109 4.18 -3.91 5.24
N VAL A 110 5.32 -3.34 4.87
CA VAL A 110 5.99 -3.64 3.60
C VAL A 110 6.56 -5.05 3.69
N THR A 111 6.11 -5.94 2.82
CA THR A 111 6.56 -7.33 2.77
C THR A 111 7.63 -7.56 1.72
N SER A 112 7.64 -6.75 0.65
CA SER A 112 8.65 -6.84 -0.41
C SER A 112 8.91 -5.45 -1.01
N TYR A 113 10.16 -5.19 -1.29
CA TYR A 113 10.65 -3.99 -1.96
C TYR A 113 11.59 -4.35 -3.10
N GLU A 114 11.19 -4.00 -4.32
CA GLU A 114 12.01 -4.12 -5.52
C GLU A 114 12.51 -2.73 -5.91
N PRO A 115 13.81 -2.41 -5.75
CA PRO A 115 14.33 -1.06 -6.01
C PRO A 115 14.24 -0.65 -7.47
N GLY A 116 14.04 -1.61 -8.38
CA GLY A 116 14.03 -1.38 -9.81
C GLY A 116 15.41 -0.98 -10.36
N ILE A 117 15.51 -0.82 -11.68
CA ILE A 117 16.74 -0.44 -12.38
C ILE A 117 16.40 0.63 -13.41
N PHE A 118 17.25 1.65 -13.51
CA PHE A 118 17.23 2.63 -14.59
C PHE A 118 18.63 2.79 -15.19
N THR A 119 18.84 2.28 -16.41
CA THR A 119 20.12 2.42 -17.13
C THR A 119 19.97 3.14 -18.46
N GLY A 120 18.75 3.62 -18.77
CA GLY A 120 18.43 4.18 -20.09
C GLY A 120 18.12 3.11 -21.15
N VAL A 121 18.72 1.94 -21.06
CA VAL A 121 18.51 0.80 -21.99
C VAL A 121 17.61 -0.26 -21.33
N PHE A 122 17.85 -0.56 -20.05
CA PHE A 122 17.07 -1.51 -19.26
C PHE A 122 16.37 -0.77 -18.14
N ASN A 123 15.05 -0.86 -18.11
CA ASN A 123 14.22 -0.19 -17.11
C ASN A 123 13.35 -1.24 -16.43
N ARG A 124 13.51 -1.37 -15.10
CA ARG A 124 12.60 -2.13 -14.24
C ARG A 124 11.91 -1.17 -13.29
N PRO A 125 10.61 -1.28 -13.08
CA PRO A 125 9.91 -0.45 -12.11
C PRO A 125 10.40 -0.74 -10.69
N THR A 126 10.25 0.24 -9.81
CA THR A 126 10.28 -0.01 -8.37
C THR A 126 8.92 -0.55 -7.97
N VAL A 127 8.90 -1.68 -7.24
CA VAL A 127 7.66 -2.31 -6.77
C VAL A 127 7.66 -2.37 -5.25
N ILE A 128 6.53 -2.03 -4.64
CA ILE A 128 6.28 -2.20 -3.20
C ILE A 128 5.09 -3.12 -3.03
N LYS A 129 5.27 -4.20 -2.25
CA LYS A 129 4.17 -5.05 -1.79
C LYS A 129 3.98 -4.83 -0.30
N ALA A 130 2.74 -4.67 0.12
CA ALA A 130 2.42 -4.47 1.52
C ALA A 130 1.16 -5.24 1.93
N THR A 131 1.16 -5.68 3.18
CA THR A 131 -0.05 -6.11 3.87
C THR A 131 -0.61 -4.91 4.63
N VAL A 132 -1.88 -4.59 4.40
CA VAL A 132 -2.60 -3.55 5.13
C VAL A 132 -3.68 -4.19 5.98
N GLN A 133 -3.68 -3.86 7.26
CA GLN A 133 -4.64 -4.35 8.24
C GLN A 133 -5.47 -3.19 8.80
N LEU A 134 -6.79 -3.41 8.92
CA LEU A 134 -7.67 -2.60 9.74
C LEU A 134 -7.88 -3.33 11.06
N THR A 135 -7.53 -2.68 12.17
CA THR A 135 -7.58 -3.29 13.50
C THR A 135 -8.44 -2.47 14.45
N ASP A 136 -8.92 -3.11 15.51
CA ASP A 136 -9.47 -2.41 16.68
C ASP A 136 -8.33 -1.81 17.55
N PRO A 137 -8.65 -1.03 18.61
CA PRO A 137 -7.65 -0.48 19.52
C PRO A 137 -6.87 -1.55 20.31
N ALA A 138 -7.41 -2.76 20.48
CA ALA A 138 -6.73 -3.89 21.12
C ALA A 138 -5.73 -4.57 20.17
N GLY A 139 -5.72 -4.20 18.89
CA GLY A 139 -4.86 -4.78 17.87
C GLY A 139 -5.44 -6.02 17.18
N THR A 140 -6.73 -6.32 17.43
CA THR A 140 -7.42 -7.41 16.72
C THR A 140 -7.56 -7.06 15.25
N VAL A 141 -7.05 -7.91 14.38
CA VAL A 141 -7.18 -7.73 12.92
C VAL A 141 -8.62 -8.03 12.51
N LEU A 142 -9.31 -7.02 12.02
CA LEU A 142 -10.67 -7.10 11.50
C LEU A 142 -10.64 -7.38 9.99
N ASP A 143 -9.90 -6.57 9.24
CA ASP A 143 -9.68 -6.76 7.81
C ASP A 143 -8.20 -6.83 7.48
N GLU A 144 -7.88 -7.53 6.39
CA GLU A 144 -6.53 -7.60 5.84
C GLU A 144 -6.57 -7.66 4.32
N VAL A 145 -5.78 -6.82 3.67
CA VAL A 145 -5.61 -6.81 2.22
C VAL A 145 -4.15 -6.79 1.83
N LEU A 146 -3.85 -7.43 0.71
CA LEU A 146 -2.55 -7.34 0.05
C LEU A 146 -2.63 -6.32 -1.06
N LEU A 147 -1.68 -5.41 -1.08
CA LEU A 147 -1.52 -4.37 -2.08
C LEU A 147 -0.16 -4.50 -2.76
N GLU A 148 -0.14 -4.23 -4.05
CA GLU A 148 1.08 -4.14 -4.84
C GLU A 148 1.01 -2.88 -5.70
N THR A 149 2.08 -2.07 -5.65
CA THR A 149 2.21 -0.86 -6.44
C THR A 149 3.54 -0.82 -7.16
N ALA A 150 3.56 -0.24 -8.36
CA ALA A 150 4.74 -0.13 -9.17
C ALA A 150 4.92 1.30 -9.68
N ALA A 151 6.13 1.83 -9.52
CA ALA A 151 6.52 3.11 -10.09
C ALA A 151 7.49 2.87 -11.26
N PRO A 152 7.12 3.25 -12.50
CA PRO A 152 7.97 3.05 -13.67
C PRO A 152 9.26 3.87 -13.57
N ALA A 153 10.35 3.30 -14.05
CA ALA A 153 11.60 4.02 -14.24
C ALA A 153 11.52 4.88 -15.50
N SER A 154 11.84 6.16 -15.38
CA SER A 154 11.81 7.12 -16.48
C SER A 154 12.88 8.19 -16.32
N LEU A 155 13.11 8.97 -17.39
CA LEU A 155 14.00 10.13 -17.34
C LEU A 155 13.58 11.17 -16.29
N PHE A 156 12.28 11.26 -15.99
CA PHE A 156 11.73 12.19 -14.99
C PHE A 156 11.77 11.62 -13.56
N ASN A 157 11.98 10.30 -13.41
CA ASN A 157 12.07 9.62 -12.12
C ASN A 157 13.15 8.55 -12.16
N PRO A 158 14.43 8.93 -12.33
CA PRO A 158 15.53 7.98 -12.54
C PRO A 158 15.99 7.30 -11.23
N SER A 159 15.84 7.99 -10.08
CA SER A 159 16.35 7.48 -8.80
C SER A 159 15.43 6.42 -8.18
N SER A 160 16.02 5.40 -7.54
CA SER A 160 15.27 4.38 -6.81
C SER A 160 14.42 4.97 -5.68
N GLY A 161 14.98 5.90 -4.90
CA GLY A 161 14.24 6.58 -3.82
C GLY A 161 13.07 7.43 -4.34
N GLY A 162 13.21 8.12 -5.49
CA GLY A 162 12.11 8.84 -6.13
C GLY A 162 10.97 7.91 -6.54
N ARG A 163 11.31 6.76 -7.15
CA ARG A 163 10.32 5.75 -7.53
C ARG A 163 9.68 5.07 -6.32
N ALA A 164 10.45 4.81 -5.26
CA ALA A 164 9.92 4.26 -4.02
C ALA A 164 8.86 5.18 -3.40
N ARG A 165 9.12 6.48 -3.35
CA ARG A 165 8.14 7.49 -2.90
C ARG A 165 6.89 7.53 -3.78
N ALA A 166 7.04 7.43 -5.10
CA ALA A 166 5.90 7.38 -6.03
C ALA A 166 5.05 6.10 -5.84
N ALA A 167 5.68 4.94 -5.66
CA ALA A 167 4.99 3.69 -5.37
C ALA A 167 4.28 3.74 -4.00
N ALA A 168 4.93 4.32 -2.98
CA ALA A 168 4.33 4.49 -1.65
C ALA A 168 3.12 5.43 -1.67
N LYS A 169 3.17 6.51 -2.44
CA LYS A 169 2.05 7.42 -2.66
C LYS A 169 0.85 6.68 -3.25
N GLU A 170 1.08 5.85 -4.26
CA GLU A 170 0.00 5.05 -4.85
C GLU A 170 -0.55 4.01 -3.88
N LEU A 171 0.33 3.37 -3.08
CA LEU A 171 -0.08 2.46 -2.02
C LEU A 171 -1.00 3.14 -0.99
N GLY A 172 -0.69 4.39 -0.61
CA GLY A 172 -1.52 5.20 0.28
C GLY A 172 -2.91 5.47 -0.29
N LYS A 173 -2.99 5.83 -1.57
CA LYS A 173 -4.28 6.02 -2.26
C LYS A 173 -5.11 4.74 -2.29
N LEU A 174 -4.51 3.61 -2.70
CA LEU A 174 -5.22 2.33 -2.75
C LEU A 174 -5.73 1.91 -1.37
N THR A 175 -4.95 2.19 -0.32
CA THR A 175 -5.39 1.97 1.07
C THR A 175 -6.58 2.87 1.41
N GLY A 176 -6.55 4.14 1.02
CA GLY A 176 -7.68 5.08 1.20
C GLY A 176 -8.94 4.62 0.48
N MET A 177 -8.81 4.19 -0.77
CA MET A 177 -9.93 3.62 -1.54
C MET A 177 -10.52 2.38 -0.86
N TYR A 178 -9.68 1.50 -0.30
CA TYR A 178 -10.16 0.33 0.46
C TYR A 178 -10.93 0.75 1.72
N VAL A 179 -10.40 1.70 2.49
CA VAL A 179 -11.08 2.23 3.68
C VAL A 179 -12.45 2.81 3.31
N LEU A 180 -12.52 3.63 2.27
CA LEU A 180 -13.77 4.22 1.78
C LEU A 180 -14.77 3.15 1.32
N HIS A 181 -14.31 2.14 0.58
CA HIS A 181 -15.12 1.00 0.16
C HIS A 181 -15.78 0.31 1.37
N ARG A 182 -15.02 0.05 2.43
CA ARG A 182 -15.55 -0.57 3.65
C ARG A 182 -16.50 0.34 4.43
N VAL A 183 -16.21 1.65 4.49
CA VAL A 183 -17.07 2.64 5.18
C VAL A 183 -18.42 2.79 4.47
N ARG A 184 -18.44 2.72 3.15
CA ARG A 184 -19.68 2.82 2.34
C ARG A 184 -20.47 1.53 2.31
N GLY A 185 -19.86 0.40 2.57
CA GLY A 185 -20.50 -0.91 2.50
C GLY A 185 -20.67 -1.40 1.06
N ASP A 186 -19.73 -1.07 0.19
CA ASP A 186 -19.73 -1.45 -1.23
C ASP A 186 -19.26 -2.91 -1.41
N ASP A 187 -19.74 -3.86 -0.60
CA ASP A 187 -19.34 -5.29 -0.58
C ASP A 187 -19.93 -6.12 -1.73
#